data_9487fae60808270ce73263c5e6a21897
#
_entry.id   9487fae60808270ce73263c5e6a21897
#
_cell.length_a   1.000
_cell.length_b   1.000
_cell.length_c   1.000
_cell.angle_alpha   90.00
_cell.angle_beta   90.00
_cell.angle_gamma   90.00
#
_symmetry.space_group_name_H-M   'P 1'
#
loop_
_entity.id
_entity.type
_entity.pdbx_description
1 polymer ?
#
loop_
_entity_poly.entity_id
_entity_poly.type
_entity_poly.pdbx_seq_one_letter_code
_entity_poly.pdbx_strand_id
1 'polypeptide(L)'
;MKVQKINGTPITQDDIALYKEAISQLEGFMFTAADVNMDKRIITIRLGNVDEELTLVNPTVIKTSEQPLVYFEKDINKNKVRKTIRFPYILINTDNLGQVEFKAEKNDWKNSDEFFGDVGLVECCLVQRLLDAIDGIDITHPARQYSETVVKDKEPGRNERVMLQGPAGEMEFVKSKKVDSYLEKGWNLI
;
A
#
# COMPACT_ATOMS: atom_id res chain seq x y z
N MET A 1 16.71 0.14 -6.93
CA MET A 1 15.74 1.25 -7.14
C MET A 1 16.14 2.41 -6.26
N LYS A 2 16.46 3.53 -6.86
CA LYS A 2 16.77 4.78 -6.14
C LYS A 2 15.48 5.54 -5.83
N VAL A 3 15.40 6.12 -4.63
CA VAL A 3 14.31 7.00 -4.21
C VAL A 3 14.81 8.44 -4.33
N GLN A 4 14.32 9.16 -5.31
CA GLN A 4 14.75 10.52 -5.60
C GLN A 4 13.59 11.32 -6.19
N LYS A 5 13.32 12.50 -5.62
CA LYS A 5 12.34 13.41 -6.20
C LYS A 5 12.86 13.94 -7.55
N ILE A 6 12.11 13.66 -8.60
CA ILE A 6 12.41 14.07 -9.96
C ILE A 6 11.50 15.23 -10.34
N ASN A 7 12.10 16.36 -10.67
CA ASN A 7 11.35 17.58 -10.97
C ASN A 7 10.77 17.63 -12.41
N GLY A 8 11.10 16.64 -13.24
CA GLY A 8 10.51 16.48 -14.57
C GLY A 8 11.03 17.53 -15.57
N THR A 9 12.14 17.22 -16.23
CA THR A 9 12.52 17.92 -17.45
C THR A 9 11.75 17.34 -18.64
N PRO A 10 11.54 18.08 -19.74
CA PRO A 10 10.95 17.52 -20.95
C PRO A 10 11.65 16.22 -21.37
N ILE A 11 10.87 15.23 -21.79
CA ILE A 11 11.37 13.91 -22.17
C ILE A 11 11.25 13.77 -23.67
N THR A 12 12.37 13.44 -24.33
CA THR A 12 12.45 13.18 -25.77
C THR A 12 12.42 11.69 -26.06
N GLN A 13 12.25 11.31 -27.32
CA GLN A 13 12.35 9.89 -27.74
C GLN A 13 13.78 9.36 -27.52
N ASP A 14 14.79 10.20 -27.67
CA ASP A 14 16.18 9.83 -27.41
C ASP A 14 16.42 9.56 -25.93
N ASP A 15 15.81 10.35 -25.02
CA ASP A 15 15.85 10.06 -23.58
C ASP A 15 15.26 8.69 -23.25
N ILE A 16 14.14 8.32 -23.88
CA ILE A 16 13.49 7.02 -23.68
C ILE A 16 14.37 5.89 -24.20
N ALA A 17 14.98 6.08 -25.39
CA ALA A 17 15.87 5.09 -25.98
C ALA A 17 17.12 4.86 -25.11
N LEU A 18 17.78 5.93 -24.66
CA LEU A 18 18.93 5.88 -23.75
C LEU A 18 18.58 5.21 -22.43
N TYR A 19 17.39 5.55 -21.86
CA TYR A 19 16.92 4.92 -20.64
C TYR A 19 16.73 3.41 -20.80
N LYS A 20 16.05 2.98 -21.87
CA LYS A 20 15.81 1.55 -22.16
C LYS A 20 17.12 0.79 -22.37
N GLU A 21 18.06 1.35 -23.11
CA GLU A 21 19.39 0.78 -23.28
C GLU A 21 20.10 0.61 -21.94
N ALA A 22 20.08 1.65 -21.09
CA ALA A 22 20.73 1.61 -19.79
C ALA A 22 20.11 0.57 -18.85
N ILE A 23 18.78 0.45 -18.77
CA ILE A 23 18.12 -0.54 -17.90
C ILE A 23 18.23 -1.95 -18.47
N SER A 24 18.47 -2.16 -19.76
CA SER A 24 18.67 -3.49 -20.35
C SER A 24 19.86 -4.23 -19.74
N GLN A 25 20.82 -3.50 -19.20
CA GLN A 25 22.01 -4.02 -18.54
C GLN A 25 21.80 -4.31 -17.04
N LEU A 26 20.62 -3.97 -16.50
CA LEU A 26 20.32 -4.14 -15.08
C LEU A 26 19.49 -5.40 -14.84
N GLU A 27 19.81 -6.11 -13.77
CA GLU A 27 18.97 -7.18 -13.25
C GLU A 27 17.85 -6.61 -12.41
N GLY A 28 16.65 -7.20 -12.53
CA GLY A 28 15.48 -6.81 -11.74
C GLY A 28 14.24 -6.63 -12.60
N PHE A 29 13.16 -6.25 -11.96
CA PHE A 29 11.82 -6.11 -12.56
C PHE A 29 11.20 -4.73 -12.37
N MET A 30 11.85 -3.82 -11.66
CA MET A 30 11.38 -2.45 -11.40
C MET A 30 12.54 -1.47 -11.55
N PHE A 31 12.35 -0.44 -12.37
CA PHE A 31 13.35 0.57 -12.62
C PHE A 31 12.75 1.96 -12.67
N THR A 32 13.52 2.92 -12.19
CA THR A 32 13.27 4.35 -12.38
C THR A 32 14.42 4.96 -13.18
N ALA A 33 14.21 6.09 -13.81
CA ALA A 33 15.30 6.79 -14.51
C ALA A 33 16.45 7.19 -13.56
N ALA A 34 16.16 7.38 -12.28
CA ALA A 34 17.18 7.64 -11.26
C ALA A 34 18.15 6.47 -11.05
N ASP A 35 17.73 5.22 -11.32
CA ASP A 35 18.61 4.04 -11.21
C ASP A 35 19.77 4.08 -12.20
N VAL A 36 19.56 4.76 -13.32
CA VAL A 36 20.56 5.00 -14.38
C VAL A 36 21.05 6.45 -14.41
N ASN A 37 20.91 7.19 -13.31
CA ASN A 37 21.35 8.57 -13.11
C ASN A 37 20.72 9.60 -14.09
N MET A 38 19.50 9.34 -14.57
CA MET A 38 18.74 10.29 -15.39
C MET A 38 17.71 11.03 -14.52
N ASP A 39 17.66 12.36 -14.64
CA ASP A 39 16.67 13.21 -13.97
C ASP A 39 15.39 13.34 -14.84
N LYS A 40 14.74 12.20 -15.08
CA LYS A 40 13.54 12.06 -15.92
C LYS A 40 12.47 11.27 -15.19
N ARG A 41 11.20 11.64 -15.36
CA ARG A 41 10.07 10.90 -14.80
C ARG A 41 9.70 9.70 -15.67
N ILE A 42 10.56 8.70 -15.68
CA ILE A 42 10.34 7.43 -16.41
C ILE A 42 10.44 6.29 -15.41
N ILE A 43 9.50 5.39 -15.49
CA ILE A 43 9.48 4.14 -14.72
C ILE A 43 9.26 2.95 -15.65
N THR A 44 9.80 1.80 -15.29
CA THR A 44 9.64 0.55 -16.04
C THR A 44 9.35 -0.61 -15.10
N ILE A 45 8.41 -1.45 -15.50
CA ILE A 45 8.12 -2.74 -14.88
C ILE A 45 8.35 -3.84 -15.92
N ARG A 46 9.11 -4.86 -15.54
CA ARG A 46 9.21 -6.13 -16.28
C ARG A 46 8.31 -7.14 -15.62
N LEU A 47 7.23 -7.47 -16.28
CA LEU A 47 6.25 -8.41 -15.77
C LEU A 47 6.71 -9.85 -16.05
N GLY A 48 6.90 -10.64 -15.01
CA GLY A 48 7.66 -11.92 -14.86
C GLY A 48 7.49 -12.91 -15.98
N ASN A 49 6.88 -13.50 -16.71
CA ASN A 49 7.00 -14.55 -17.73
C ASN A 49 6.81 -14.07 -19.16
N VAL A 50 6.68 -12.79 -19.36
CA VAL A 50 6.46 -12.18 -20.65
C VAL A 50 7.64 -11.28 -20.92
N ASP A 51 8.20 -11.34 -22.09
CA ASP A 51 9.21 -10.38 -22.59
C ASP A 51 8.62 -8.96 -22.72
N GLU A 52 7.58 -8.67 -21.94
CA GLU A 52 6.84 -7.41 -21.93
C GLU A 52 7.37 -6.49 -20.85
N GLU A 53 8.06 -5.48 -21.33
CA GLU A 53 8.53 -4.35 -20.55
C GLU A 53 7.55 -3.19 -20.69
N LEU A 54 6.88 -2.83 -19.60
CA LEU A 54 5.99 -1.68 -19.57
C LEU A 54 6.74 -0.44 -19.09
N THR A 55 7.01 0.49 -20.00
CA THR A 55 7.65 1.78 -19.71
C THR A 55 6.61 2.89 -19.70
N LEU A 56 6.53 3.64 -18.60
CA LEU A 56 5.62 4.77 -18.39
C LEU A 56 6.41 6.07 -18.34
N VAL A 57 6.05 7.03 -19.18
CA VAL A 57 6.70 8.35 -19.31
C VAL A 57 5.81 9.40 -18.69
N ASN A 58 6.37 10.23 -17.80
CA ASN A 58 5.66 11.26 -17.03
C ASN A 58 4.38 10.73 -16.34
N PRO A 59 4.46 9.59 -15.64
CA PRO A 59 3.27 9.00 -15.04
C PRO A 59 2.71 9.92 -13.94
N THR A 60 1.38 10.12 -13.99
CA THR A 60 0.63 10.89 -12.99
C THR A 60 -0.64 10.13 -12.61
N VAL A 61 -0.93 10.06 -11.31
CA VAL A 61 -2.12 9.37 -10.81
C VAL A 61 -3.36 10.22 -11.08
N ILE A 62 -4.35 9.62 -11.77
CA ILE A 62 -5.67 10.23 -12.00
C ILE A 62 -6.64 9.80 -10.91
N LYS A 63 -6.65 8.49 -10.58
CA LYS A 63 -7.63 7.91 -9.67
C LYS A 63 -7.07 6.68 -8.96
N THR A 64 -7.50 6.46 -7.73
CA THR A 64 -7.28 5.22 -6.97
C THR A 64 -8.62 4.67 -6.49
N SER A 65 -8.63 3.43 -5.99
CA SER A 65 -9.77 2.92 -5.23
C SER A 65 -10.02 3.77 -3.98
N GLU A 66 -11.27 3.78 -3.50
CA GLU A 66 -11.65 4.52 -2.29
C GLU A 66 -11.00 3.90 -1.03
N GLN A 67 -10.92 2.57 -1.02
CA GLN A 67 -10.36 1.86 0.12
C GLN A 67 -8.96 1.34 -0.22
N PRO A 68 -7.97 1.68 0.60
CA PRO A 68 -6.64 1.10 0.52
C PRO A 68 -6.63 -0.29 1.16
N LEU A 69 -5.57 -1.03 0.91
CA LEU A 69 -5.24 -2.29 1.59
C LEU A 69 -3.88 -2.20 2.27
N VAL A 70 -3.63 -3.13 3.18
CA VAL A 70 -2.31 -3.32 3.78
C VAL A 70 -1.53 -4.30 2.94
N TYR A 71 -0.39 -3.86 2.43
CA TYR A 71 0.50 -4.66 1.61
C TYR A 71 1.84 -4.87 2.30
N PHE A 72 2.45 -6.06 2.10
CA PHE A 72 3.74 -6.39 2.71
C PHE A 72 4.86 -6.16 1.72
N GLU A 73 5.63 -5.09 1.93
CA GLU A 73 6.75 -4.74 1.07
C GLU A 73 8.09 -5.06 1.74
N LYS A 74 9.01 -5.63 0.97
CA LYS A 74 10.38 -5.82 1.43
C LYS A 74 11.17 -4.53 1.30
N ASP A 75 11.73 -4.06 2.41
CA ASP A 75 12.74 -3.01 2.44
C ASP A 75 14.07 -3.61 1.99
N ILE A 76 14.44 -3.34 0.74
CA ILE A 76 15.65 -3.92 0.11
C ILE A 76 16.91 -3.52 0.89
N ASN A 77 16.94 -2.30 1.43
CA ASN A 77 18.12 -1.78 2.13
C ASN A 77 18.30 -2.38 3.53
N LYS A 78 17.21 -2.79 4.18
CA LYS A 78 17.22 -3.26 5.57
C LYS A 78 16.84 -4.73 5.73
N ASN A 79 16.55 -5.42 4.63
CA ASN A 79 16.06 -6.81 4.61
C ASN A 79 14.89 -7.06 5.59
N LYS A 80 14.01 -6.07 5.74
CA LYS A 80 12.82 -6.12 6.60
C LYS A 80 11.57 -6.03 5.76
N VAL A 81 10.56 -6.79 6.16
CA VAL A 81 9.20 -6.66 5.61
C VAL A 81 8.48 -5.56 6.38
N ARG A 82 7.79 -4.67 5.65
CA ARG A 82 6.99 -3.58 6.21
C ARG A 82 5.55 -3.69 5.74
N LYS A 83 4.64 -3.33 6.63
CA LYS A 83 3.24 -3.14 6.27
C LYS A 83 3.10 -1.74 5.68
N THR A 84 2.70 -1.66 4.42
CA THR A 84 2.47 -0.39 3.71
C THR A 84 1.02 -0.27 3.26
N ILE A 85 0.58 0.96 3.05
CA ILE A 85 -0.76 1.24 2.51
C ILE A 85 -0.65 1.35 0.99
N ARG A 86 -1.41 0.51 0.28
CA ARG A 86 -1.51 0.50 -1.18
C ARG A 86 -2.97 0.45 -1.63
N PHE A 87 -3.21 0.81 -2.88
CA PHE A 87 -4.54 0.78 -3.47
C PHE A 87 -4.64 -0.39 -4.46
N PRO A 88 -5.69 -1.22 -4.38
CA PRO A 88 -5.90 -2.35 -5.31
C PRO A 88 -6.35 -1.91 -6.72
N TYR A 89 -6.53 -0.61 -6.93
CA TYR A 89 -6.84 -0.01 -8.21
C TYR A 89 -6.13 1.32 -8.34
N ILE A 90 -5.50 1.56 -9.49
CA ILE A 90 -4.90 2.84 -9.85
C ILE A 90 -5.05 3.10 -11.34
N LEU A 91 -5.49 4.30 -11.68
CA LEU A 91 -5.52 4.84 -13.04
C LEU A 91 -4.45 5.92 -13.17
N ILE A 92 -3.58 5.77 -14.15
CA ILE A 92 -2.43 6.65 -14.39
C ILE A 92 -2.54 7.25 -15.78
N ASN A 93 -2.23 8.53 -15.91
CA ASN A 93 -2.00 9.15 -17.21
C ASN A 93 -0.50 9.16 -17.52
N THR A 94 -0.14 8.91 -18.76
CA THR A 94 1.25 8.90 -19.26
C THR A 94 1.35 9.60 -20.59
N ASP A 95 2.53 10.14 -20.92
CA ASP A 95 2.73 10.83 -22.20
C ASP A 95 2.84 9.87 -23.37
N ASN A 96 3.29 8.64 -23.14
CA ASN A 96 3.55 7.68 -24.21
C ASN A 96 2.41 6.69 -24.49
N LEU A 97 1.57 6.40 -23.49
CA LEU A 97 0.50 5.40 -23.59
C LEU A 97 -0.89 5.96 -23.28
N GLY A 98 -0.99 7.24 -22.90
CA GLY A 98 -2.23 7.83 -22.42
C GLY A 98 -2.62 7.26 -21.07
N GLN A 99 -3.87 6.87 -20.90
CA GLN A 99 -4.38 6.30 -19.65
C GLN A 99 -4.07 4.81 -19.56
N VAL A 100 -3.46 4.40 -18.46
CA VAL A 100 -3.12 3.01 -18.14
C VAL A 100 -3.79 2.65 -16.82
N GLU A 101 -4.50 1.54 -16.81
CA GLU A 101 -5.21 1.02 -15.65
C GLU A 101 -4.46 -0.19 -15.08
N PHE A 102 -4.29 -0.19 -13.74
CA PHE A 102 -3.83 -1.35 -12.99
C PHE A 102 -4.90 -1.71 -11.98
N LYS A 103 -5.24 -3.00 -11.91
CA LYS A 103 -6.34 -3.47 -11.08
C LYS A 103 -6.08 -4.86 -10.54
N ALA A 104 -6.29 -5.02 -9.24
CA ALA A 104 -6.33 -6.33 -8.61
C ALA A 104 -7.48 -7.19 -9.18
N GLU A 105 -7.23 -8.49 -9.35
CA GLU A 105 -8.25 -9.43 -9.84
C GLU A 105 -9.34 -9.69 -8.82
N LYS A 106 -8.98 -9.66 -7.54
CA LYS A 106 -9.90 -9.87 -6.41
C LYS A 106 -10.19 -8.56 -5.68
N ASN A 107 -11.37 -8.45 -5.11
CA ASN A 107 -11.78 -7.28 -4.33
C ASN A 107 -11.74 -7.50 -2.81
N ASP A 108 -11.46 -8.71 -2.33
CA ASP A 108 -11.48 -9.07 -0.90
C ASP A 108 -10.18 -9.82 -0.53
N TRP A 109 -9.27 -9.07 0.11
CA TRP A 109 -7.96 -9.56 0.52
C TRP A 109 -7.94 -9.74 2.03
N LYS A 110 -8.19 -10.96 2.50
CA LYS A 110 -8.21 -11.27 3.94
C LYS A 110 -6.90 -11.84 4.48
N ASN A 111 -6.07 -12.43 3.61
CA ASN A 111 -4.84 -13.10 4.02
C ASN A 111 -3.65 -12.69 3.15
N SER A 112 -2.49 -12.49 3.78
CA SER A 112 -1.24 -12.15 3.10
C SER A 112 -0.79 -13.20 2.05
N ASP A 113 -1.13 -14.45 2.24
CA ASP A 113 -0.75 -15.55 1.34
C ASP A 113 -1.53 -15.52 0.02
N GLU A 114 -2.67 -14.87 -0.03
CA GLU A 114 -3.48 -14.69 -1.24
C GLU A 114 -2.91 -13.60 -2.16
N PHE A 115 -2.09 -12.68 -1.65
CA PHE A 115 -1.50 -11.60 -2.45
C PHE A 115 -0.63 -12.10 -3.60
N PHE A 116 0.12 -13.17 -3.38
CA PHE A 116 1.04 -13.70 -4.39
C PHE A 116 0.33 -14.38 -5.56
N GLY A 117 -0.96 -14.70 -5.44
CA GLY A 117 -1.78 -15.29 -6.49
C GLY A 117 -2.49 -14.27 -7.38
N ASP A 118 -2.46 -12.97 -7.04
CA ASP A 118 -3.09 -11.91 -7.83
C ASP A 118 -2.02 -11.04 -8.50
N VAL A 119 -1.77 -11.32 -9.76
CA VAL A 119 -0.78 -10.59 -10.56
C VAL A 119 -1.15 -9.12 -10.66
N GLY A 120 -2.42 -8.80 -10.90
CA GLY A 120 -2.90 -7.43 -11.01
C GLY A 120 -2.70 -6.62 -9.72
N LEU A 121 -2.85 -7.23 -8.54
CA LEU A 121 -2.55 -6.59 -7.27
C LEU A 121 -1.05 -6.30 -7.13
N VAL A 122 -0.21 -7.27 -7.45
CA VAL A 122 1.24 -7.10 -7.41
C VAL A 122 1.64 -5.93 -8.32
N GLU A 123 1.14 -5.88 -9.54
CA GLU A 123 1.37 -4.79 -10.49
C GLU A 123 0.93 -3.43 -9.93
N CYS A 124 -0.28 -3.34 -9.37
CA CYS A 124 -0.77 -2.14 -8.70
C CYS A 124 0.20 -1.64 -7.62
N CYS A 125 0.69 -2.55 -6.79
CA CYS A 125 1.60 -2.20 -5.69
C CYS A 125 2.99 -1.78 -6.20
N LEU A 126 3.51 -2.47 -7.22
CA LEU A 126 4.81 -2.16 -7.83
C LEU A 126 4.80 -0.80 -8.52
N VAL A 127 3.76 -0.49 -9.29
CA VAL A 127 3.59 0.83 -9.93
C VAL A 127 3.54 1.93 -8.89
N GLN A 128 2.74 1.77 -7.83
CA GLN A 128 2.67 2.77 -6.75
C GLN A 128 4.02 2.96 -6.06
N ARG A 129 4.79 1.88 -5.88
CA ARG A 129 6.14 1.97 -5.32
C ARG A 129 7.11 2.74 -6.21
N LEU A 130 7.04 2.55 -7.53
CA LEU A 130 7.84 3.29 -8.50
C LEU A 130 7.46 4.77 -8.55
N LEU A 131 6.15 5.08 -8.50
CA LEU A 131 5.65 6.45 -8.41
C LEU A 131 6.15 7.15 -7.15
N ASP A 132 6.05 6.48 -6.01
CA ASP A 132 6.61 6.98 -4.75
C ASP A 132 8.11 7.28 -4.89
N ALA A 133 8.87 6.37 -5.51
CA ALA A 133 10.32 6.53 -5.65
C ALA A 133 10.70 7.75 -6.48
N ILE A 134 10.00 8.03 -7.59
CA ILE A 134 10.25 9.23 -8.41
C ILE A 134 9.72 10.52 -7.78
N ASP A 135 8.82 10.42 -6.80
CA ASP A 135 8.34 11.53 -5.98
C ASP A 135 9.20 11.72 -4.71
N GLY A 136 10.27 10.92 -4.54
CA GLY A 136 11.17 10.98 -3.39
C GLY A 136 10.58 10.38 -2.12
N ILE A 137 9.54 9.55 -2.24
CA ILE A 137 8.85 8.90 -1.13
C ILE A 137 9.41 7.48 -0.94
N ASP A 138 10.05 7.23 0.19
CA ASP A 138 10.50 5.89 0.58
C ASP A 138 9.36 5.09 1.24
N ILE A 139 9.47 3.76 1.22
CA ILE A 139 8.50 2.89 1.91
C ILE A 139 8.44 3.12 3.42
N THR A 140 9.43 3.79 4.01
CA THR A 140 9.44 4.19 5.42
C THR A 140 8.73 5.52 5.68
N HIS A 141 8.28 6.20 4.63
CA HIS A 141 7.59 7.49 4.76
C HIS A 141 6.27 7.33 5.54
N PRO A 142 5.96 8.22 6.51
CA PRO A 142 4.75 8.09 7.35
C PRO A 142 3.45 7.91 6.56
N ALA A 143 3.30 8.56 5.41
CA ALA A 143 2.11 8.42 4.55
C ALA A 143 1.94 7.02 3.93
N ARG A 144 2.96 6.15 4.00
CA ARG A 144 2.93 4.77 3.48
C ARG A 144 2.96 3.72 4.58
N GLN A 145 3.16 4.14 5.84
CA GLN A 145 3.19 3.20 6.95
C GLN A 145 1.77 2.87 7.40
N TYR A 146 1.47 1.58 7.45
CA TYR A 146 0.33 1.11 8.21
C TYR A 146 0.70 1.07 9.69
N SER A 147 0.13 1.96 10.46
CA SER A 147 0.10 1.82 11.91
C SER A 147 -1.22 1.11 12.26
N GLU A 148 -1.14 -0.09 12.78
CA GLU A 148 -2.23 -0.55 13.63
C GLU A 148 -2.30 0.47 14.76
N THR A 149 -3.24 1.40 14.66
CA THR A 149 -3.80 1.96 15.88
C THR A 149 -4.47 0.73 16.50
N VAL A 150 -3.71 0.04 17.36
CA VAL A 150 -4.34 -0.80 18.35
C VAL A 150 -5.24 0.19 19.08
N VAL A 151 -6.51 0.24 18.69
CA VAL A 151 -7.54 0.60 19.62
C VAL A 151 -7.40 -0.51 20.66
N LYS A 152 -6.48 -0.29 21.63
CA LYS A 152 -6.62 -0.93 22.91
C LYS A 152 -7.99 -0.46 23.29
N ASP A 153 -8.97 -1.37 23.23
CA ASP A 153 -10.19 -1.19 23.97
C ASP A 153 -9.70 -0.78 25.35
N LYS A 154 -9.81 0.50 25.62
CA LYS A 154 -9.39 1.03 26.90
C LYS A 154 -10.29 0.28 27.85
N GLU A 155 -9.71 -0.65 28.61
CA GLU A 155 -10.48 -1.28 29.68
C GLU A 155 -11.17 -0.13 30.42
N PRO A 156 -12.48 -0.18 30.53
CA PRO A 156 -13.23 0.92 31.10
C PRO A 156 -12.61 1.28 32.45
N GLY A 157 -12.28 2.54 32.64
CA GLY A 157 -11.65 3.02 33.86
C GLY A 157 -12.50 2.61 35.07
N ARG A 158 -11.88 2.32 36.21
CA ARG A 158 -12.56 1.76 37.42
C ARG A 158 -13.88 2.43 37.78
N ASN A 159 -14.10 3.68 37.40
CA ASN A 159 -15.29 4.47 37.65
C ASN A 159 -16.17 4.68 36.40
N GLU A 160 -15.71 4.26 35.22
CA GLU A 160 -16.56 4.28 34.04
C GLU A 160 -17.71 3.33 34.16
N ARG A 161 -18.83 3.67 33.53
CA ARG A 161 -20.03 2.83 33.54
C ARG A 161 -20.06 2.02 32.25
N VAL A 162 -20.34 0.75 32.38
CA VAL A 162 -20.54 -0.19 31.28
C VAL A 162 -21.99 -0.71 31.34
N MET A 163 -22.53 -1.06 30.21
CA MET A 163 -23.88 -1.61 30.11
C MET A 163 -23.81 -3.12 30.21
N LEU A 164 -24.64 -3.67 31.09
CA LEU A 164 -24.79 -5.11 31.26
C LEU A 164 -26.26 -5.52 31.00
N GLN A 165 -26.41 -6.72 30.42
CA GLN A 165 -27.69 -7.36 30.23
C GLN A 165 -27.83 -8.53 31.20
N GLY A 166 -28.90 -8.51 31.97
CA GLY A 166 -29.27 -9.57 32.92
C GLY A 166 -29.91 -10.78 32.25
N PRO A 167 -30.01 -11.91 32.98
CA PRO A 167 -30.54 -13.15 32.45
C PRO A 167 -32.00 -13.05 31.98
N ALA A 168 -32.78 -12.12 32.50
CA ALA A 168 -34.18 -11.87 32.11
C ALA A 168 -34.31 -10.78 31.04
N GLY A 169 -33.15 -10.29 30.46
CA GLY A 169 -33.10 -9.27 29.41
C GLY A 169 -33.11 -7.83 29.95
N GLU A 170 -33.10 -7.63 31.26
CA GLU A 170 -32.97 -6.31 31.90
C GLU A 170 -31.60 -5.69 31.60
N MET A 171 -31.54 -4.37 31.48
CA MET A 171 -30.32 -3.62 31.20
C MET A 171 -29.95 -2.73 32.38
N GLU A 172 -28.68 -2.73 32.78
CA GLU A 172 -28.17 -1.87 33.85
C GLU A 172 -26.81 -1.28 33.54
N PHE A 173 -26.64 0.02 33.87
CA PHE A 173 -25.33 0.69 33.81
C PHE A 173 -24.62 0.57 35.16
N VAL A 174 -23.58 -0.26 35.20
CA VAL A 174 -22.78 -0.47 36.41
C VAL A 174 -21.38 0.12 36.28
N LYS A 175 -20.74 0.48 37.38
CA LYS A 175 -19.34 0.88 37.37
C LYS A 175 -18.47 -0.32 37.03
N SER A 176 -17.44 -0.13 36.17
CA SER A 176 -16.55 -1.19 35.72
C SER A 176 -16.00 -2.06 36.85
N LYS A 177 -15.66 -1.47 38.01
CA LYS A 177 -15.22 -2.21 39.19
C LYS A 177 -16.23 -3.20 39.78
N LYS A 178 -17.50 -3.16 39.35
CA LYS A 178 -18.56 -4.06 39.83
C LYS A 178 -18.94 -5.12 38.78
N VAL A 179 -18.35 -5.04 37.57
CA VAL A 179 -18.70 -5.93 36.43
C VAL A 179 -18.54 -7.38 36.83
N ASP A 180 -17.43 -7.78 37.43
CA ASP A 180 -17.16 -9.18 37.79
C ASP A 180 -18.28 -9.74 38.69
N SER A 181 -18.76 -8.96 39.64
CA SER A 181 -19.83 -9.40 40.54
C SER A 181 -21.21 -9.57 39.86
N TYR A 182 -21.42 -8.96 38.70
CA TYR A 182 -22.58 -9.13 37.85
C TYR A 182 -22.43 -10.31 36.91
N LEU A 183 -21.20 -10.49 36.31
CA LEU A 183 -20.88 -11.65 35.47
C LEU A 183 -21.05 -12.96 36.25
N GLU A 184 -20.64 -13.01 37.53
CA GLU A 184 -20.86 -14.16 38.42
C GLU A 184 -22.35 -14.48 38.65
N LYS A 185 -23.23 -13.49 38.46
CA LYS A 185 -24.69 -13.63 38.56
C LYS A 185 -25.37 -13.94 37.22
N GLY A 186 -24.58 -14.21 36.16
CA GLY A 186 -25.07 -14.54 34.83
C GLY A 186 -25.46 -13.33 33.97
N TRP A 187 -24.98 -12.13 34.32
CA TRP A 187 -25.09 -10.95 33.46
C TRP A 187 -24.02 -10.98 32.35
N ASN A 188 -24.32 -10.39 31.23
CA ASN A 188 -23.41 -10.30 30.10
C ASN A 188 -23.05 -8.83 29.78
N LEU A 189 -21.80 -8.58 29.39
CA LEU A 189 -21.38 -7.29 28.89
C LEU A 189 -21.92 -7.10 27.47
N ILE A 190 -22.45 -5.89 27.19
CA ILE A 190 -22.97 -5.54 25.87
C ILE A 190 -22.05 -4.46 25.24
#